data_62382ade9e01d186f3098426b1940678
#
_entry.id   62382ade9e01d186f3098426b1940678
#
_cell.length_a   1.000
_cell.length_b   1.000
_cell.length_c   1.000
_cell.angle_alpha   90.00
_cell.angle_beta   90.00
_cell.angle_gamma   90.00
#
_symmetry.space_group_name_H-M   'P 1'
#
loop_
_entity.id
_entity.type
_entity.pdbx_description
1 polymer ?
#
loop_
_entity_poly.entity_id
_entity_poly.type
_entity_poly.pdbx_seq_one_letter_code
_entity_poly.pdbx_strand_id
1 'polypeptide(L)'
;SAAYTMFVNSGIYSKPRTYLRVTDSSGNVILDNGYEGKVAISEETASLMTMLMETVPRTGGTAASLEFDRKYDIDVAGKTGSAGDYFDRWFIGYTPYYICGVWYGYEYPKHITDIATNPCLKVWDAVMGKIHEDKVISKLRPGEEFLEFNVSSNLVQCTFCKDSGLLMTDACKLDGRGNRAETGWFVKGTEPIGYCDKHVLVDYDSVEGAIACEWCPPENITQVALVKVDRKFPIEVA
;
A
#
# COMPACT_ATOMS: atom_id res chain seq x y z
N SER A 1 -15.04 -5.36 -9.48
CA SER A 1 -15.12 -5.57 -8.00
C SER A 1 -14.82 -7.01 -7.59
N ALA A 2 -15.37 -8.06 -8.29
CA ALA A 2 -15.19 -9.45 -7.85
C ALA A 2 -13.73 -9.90 -7.68
N ALA A 3 -12.81 -9.47 -8.56
CA ALA A 3 -11.39 -9.78 -8.42
C ALA A 3 -10.78 -9.24 -7.10
N TYR A 4 -11.30 -8.14 -6.57
CA TYR A 4 -10.81 -7.56 -5.32
C TYR A 4 -11.19 -8.37 -4.07
N THR A 5 -12.14 -9.33 -4.20
CA THR A 5 -12.49 -10.22 -3.08
C THR A 5 -11.29 -11.02 -2.59
N MET A 6 -10.35 -11.36 -3.48
CA MET A 6 -9.16 -12.11 -3.09
C MET A 6 -8.23 -11.33 -2.15
N PHE A 7 -8.22 -10.01 -2.19
CA PHE A 7 -7.38 -9.20 -1.30
C PHE A 7 -7.97 -9.16 0.12
N VAL A 8 -9.28 -8.94 0.26
CA VAL A 8 -9.94 -8.84 1.57
C VAL A 8 -10.22 -10.21 2.21
N ASN A 9 -10.27 -11.27 1.40
CA ASN A 9 -10.55 -12.64 1.86
C ASN A 9 -9.30 -13.52 1.89
N SER A 10 -8.15 -13.00 2.31
CA SER A 10 -6.91 -13.78 2.50
C SER A 10 -6.53 -14.65 1.29
N GLY A 11 -6.67 -14.10 0.09
CA GLY A 11 -6.32 -14.76 -1.16
C GLY A 11 -7.46 -15.52 -1.85
N ILE A 12 -8.66 -15.53 -1.27
CA ILE A 12 -9.80 -16.29 -1.80
C ILE A 12 -10.66 -15.41 -2.70
N TYR A 13 -10.68 -15.74 -3.98
CA TYR A 13 -11.60 -15.14 -4.96
C TYR A 13 -13.01 -15.66 -4.76
N SER A 14 -13.98 -14.75 -4.76
CA SER A 14 -15.41 -15.08 -4.70
C SER A 14 -16.09 -14.80 -6.04
N LYS A 15 -16.77 -15.80 -6.59
CA LYS A 15 -17.53 -15.65 -7.82
C LYS A 15 -18.69 -14.67 -7.62
N PRO A 16 -18.89 -13.69 -8.55
CA PRO A 16 -20.04 -12.78 -8.44
C PRO A 16 -21.36 -13.53 -8.55
N ARG A 17 -22.33 -13.11 -7.75
CA ARG A 17 -23.68 -13.71 -7.69
C ARG A 17 -24.71 -12.60 -7.74
N THR A 18 -25.80 -12.84 -8.46
CA THR A 18 -26.96 -11.93 -8.53
C THR A 18 -28.11 -12.36 -7.64
N TYR A 19 -28.08 -13.63 -7.18
CA TYR A 19 -29.03 -14.19 -6.21
C TYR A 19 -28.29 -15.17 -5.29
N LEU A 20 -28.82 -15.42 -4.12
CA LEU A 20 -28.32 -16.41 -3.16
C LEU A 20 -29.11 -17.69 -3.25
N ARG A 21 -30.43 -17.57 -3.24
CA ARG A 21 -31.37 -18.69 -3.24
C ARG A 21 -32.68 -18.30 -3.92
N VAL A 22 -33.30 -19.24 -4.62
CA VAL A 22 -34.64 -19.11 -5.17
C VAL A 22 -35.53 -20.21 -4.54
N THR A 23 -36.66 -19.80 -3.99
CA THR A 23 -37.65 -20.71 -3.39
C THR A 23 -38.98 -20.61 -4.12
N ASP A 24 -39.78 -21.70 -4.10
CA ASP A 24 -41.16 -21.67 -4.53
C ASP A 24 -42.08 -21.00 -3.48
N SER A 25 -43.37 -20.91 -3.79
CA SER A 25 -44.38 -20.34 -2.89
C SER A 25 -44.57 -21.13 -1.61
N SER A 26 -44.13 -22.39 -1.57
CA SER A 26 -44.21 -23.30 -0.41
C SER A 26 -42.91 -23.28 0.42
N GLY A 27 -41.90 -22.47 0.01
CA GLY A 27 -40.62 -22.36 0.70
C GLY A 27 -39.59 -23.42 0.30
N ASN A 28 -39.89 -24.31 -0.65
CA ASN A 28 -38.92 -25.29 -1.13
C ASN A 28 -37.83 -24.60 -1.97
N VAL A 29 -36.58 -24.98 -1.77
CA VAL A 29 -35.45 -24.44 -2.52
C VAL A 29 -35.45 -25.00 -3.94
N ILE A 30 -35.61 -24.14 -4.94
CA ILE A 30 -35.51 -24.47 -6.37
C ILE A 30 -34.07 -24.32 -6.85
N LEU A 31 -33.40 -23.24 -6.47
CA LEU A 31 -32.00 -22.97 -6.80
C LEU A 31 -31.26 -22.50 -5.55
N ASP A 32 -30.07 -23.04 -5.32
CA ASP A 32 -29.15 -22.59 -4.30
C ASP A 32 -27.85 -22.18 -4.99
N ASN A 33 -27.51 -20.89 -4.87
CA ASN A 33 -26.27 -20.32 -5.39
C ASN A 33 -25.36 -19.99 -4.21
N GLY A 34 -24.97 -21.02 -3.48
CA GLY A 34 -24.11 -20.93 -2.31
C GLY A 34 -22.76 -20.24 -2.60
N TYR A 35 -22.03 -19.98 -1.55
CA TYR A 35 -20.69 -19.38 -1.66
C TYR A 35 -19.72 -20.36 -2.33
N GLU A 36 -19.09 -19.91 -3.42
CA GLU A 36 -17.99 -20.60 -4.08
C GLU A 36 -16.74 -19.73 -3.97
N GLY A 37 -15.81 -20.15 -3.10
CA GLY A 37 -14.49 -19.53 -2.96
C GLY A 37 -13.41 -20.38 -3.61
N LYS A 38 -12.46 -19.71 -4.28
CA LYS A 38 -11.28 -20.36 -4.88
C LYS A 38 -10.02 -19.59 -4.44
N VAL A 39 -9.02 -20.31 -3.92
CA VAL A 39 -7.71 -19.70 -3.67
C VAL A 39 -7.12 -19.23 -4.99
N ALA A 40 -6.91 -17.93 -5.12
CA ALA A 40 -6.38 -17.27 -6.31
C ALA A 40 -4.94 -16.78 -6.13
N ILE A 41 -4.62 -16.29 -4.92
CA ILE A 41 -3.28 -15.85 -4.52
C ILE A 41 -3.01 -16.33 -3.09
N SER A 42 -1.76 -16.26 -2.63
CA SER A 42 -1.46 -16.59 -1.24
C SER A 42 -1.96 -15.50 -0.28
N GLU A 43 -2.12 -15.85 1.00
CA GLU A 43 -2.55 -14.92 2.05
C GLU A 43 -1.54 -13.78 2.23
N GLU A 44 -0.23 -14.08 2.16
CA GLU A 44 0.83 -13.09 2.25
C GLU A 44 0.74 -12.08 1.10
N THR A 45 0.50 -12.56 -0.12
CA THR A 45 0.31 -11.70 -1.29
C THR A 45 -0.91 -10.81 -1.14
N ALA A 46 -2.02 -11.36 -0.62
CA ALA A 46 -3.24 -10.59 -0.36
C ALA A 46 -3.00 -9.49 0.68
N SER A 47 -2.33 -9.81 1.78
CA SER A 47 -1.97 -8.85 2.83
C SER A 47 -1.05 -7.74 2.32
N LEU A 48 0.03 -8.09 1.61
CA LEU A 48 0.97 -7.11 1.05
C LEU A 48 0.28 -6.19 0.03
N MET A 49 -0.58 -6.74 -0.82
CA MET A 49 -1.35 -5.94 -1.79
C MET A 49 -2.34 -5.02 -1.10
N THR A 50 -3.00 -5.45 -0.02
CA THR A 50 -3.88 -4.59 0.78
C THR A 50 -3.09 -3.44 1.40
N MET A 51 -1.95 -3.69 2.04
CA MET A 51 -1.07 -2.66 2.60
C MET A 51 -0.62 -1.64 1.54
N LEU A 52 -0.30 -2.10 0.31
CA LEU A 52 0.02 -1.20 -0.79
C LEU A 52 -1.19 -0.36 -1.22
N MET A 53 -2.38 -0.95 -1.27
CA MET A 53 -3.60 -0.23 -1.65
C MET A 53 -4.12 0.71 -0.56
N GLU A 54 -3.78 0.51 0.71
CA GLU A 54 -4.03 1.45 1.81
C GLU A 54 -3.25 2.76 1.66
N THR A 55 -2.16 2.79 0.89
CA THR A 55 -1.41 4.03 0.62
C THR A 55 -2.16 4.97 -0.34
N VAL A 56 -3.10 4.45 -1.11
CA VAL A 56 -3.82 5.20 -2.16
C VAL A 56 -4.74 6.28 -1.60
N PRO A 57 -5.52 6.08 -0.51
CA PRO A 57 -6.30 7.14 0.14
C PRO A 57 -5.47 8.06 1.04
N ARG A 58 -4.21 7.72 1.34
CA ARG A 58 -3.34 8.54 2.22
C ARG A 58 -2.81 9.78 1.50
N THR A 59 -2.27 10.74 2.27
CA THR A 59 -1.67 11.97 1.75
C THR A 59 -0.61 11.68 0.68
N GLY A 60 -0.76 12.30 -0.48
CA GLY A 60 0.08 12.06 -1.65
C GLY A 60 -0.39 10.92 -2.56
N GLY A 61 -1.36 10.11 -2.13
CA GLY A 61 -1.97 9.07 -2.96
C GLY A 61 -3.04 9.61 -3.91
N THR A 62 -3.37 8.82 -4.93
CA THR A 62 -4.33 9.24 -6.00
C THR A 62 -5.78 9.32 -5.55
N ALA A 63 -6.11 8.86 -4.35
CA ALA A 63 -7.42 8.98 -3.71
C ALA A 63 -7.36 9.75 -2.37
N ALA A 64 -6.36 10.63 -2.18
CA ALA A 64 -6.18 11.41 -0.95
C ALA A 64 -7.36 12.36 -0.61
N SER A 65 -8.28 12.57 -1.55
CA SER A 65 -9.50 13.34 -1.33
C SER A 65 -10.66 12.52 -0.70
N LEU A 66 -10.49 11.23 -0.48
CA LEU A 66 -11.42 10.42 0.31
C LEU A 66 -11.44 10.94 1.75
N GLU A 67 -12.63 10.97 2.33
CA GLU A 67 -12.86 11.42 3.71
C GLU A 67 -13.32 10.29 4.62
N PHE A 68 -13.64 9.14 4.05
CA PHE A 68 -14.27 8.02 4.72
C PHE A 68 -13.46 7.50 5.91
N ASP A 69 -12.17 7.21 5.73
CA ASP A 69 -11.27 6.69 6.75
C ASP A 69 -11.18 7.62 7.96
N ARG A 70 -11.04 8.92 7.70
CA ARG A 70 -10.98 9.97 8.75
C ARG A 70 -12.31 10.16 9.48
N LYS A 71 -13.42 9.92 8.79
CA LYS A 71 -14.76 10.14 9.35
C LYS A 71 -15.27 8.95 10.16
N TYR A 72 -14.94 7.74 9.74
CA TYR A 72 -15.49 6.52 10.31
C TYR A 72 -14.49 5.69 11.11
N ASP A 73 -13.20 6.04 11.06
CA ASP A 73 -12.08 5.30 11.69
C ASP A 73 -12.06 3.82 11.26
N ILE A 74 -12.31 3.59 9.98
CA ILE A 74 -12.30 2.27 9.34
C ILE A 74 -11.29 2.31 8.21
N ASP A 75 -10.37 1.36 8.19
CA ASP A 75 -9.34 1.27 7.16
C ASP A 75 -9.92 1.13 5.75
N VAL A 76 -9.29 1.81 4.81
CA VAL A 76 -9.65 1.78 3.39
C VAL A 76 -8.45 1.41 2.55
N ALA A 77 -8.63 0.43 1.70
CA ALA A 77 -7.71 0.11 0.63
C ALA A 77 -8.40 0.27 -0.72
N GLY A 78 -7.68 0.67 -1.75
CA GLY A 78 -8.31 0.85 -3.06
C GLY A 78 -7.37 1.26 -4.16
N LYS A 79 -7.92 1.41 -5.36
CA LYS A 79 -7.19 1.82 -6.55
C LYS A 79 -8.04 2.68 -7.47
N THR A 80 -7.51 3.81 -7.89
CA THR A 80 -8.09 4.63 -8.95
C THR A 80 -7.75 4.07 -10.33
N GLY A 81 -8.64 4.26 -11.28
CA GLY A 81 -8.43 3.97 -12.69
C GLY A 81 -8.81 5.16 -13.55
N SER A 82 -8.02 5.42 -14.58
CA SER A 82 -8.32 6.41 -15.61
C SER A 82 -7.92 5.83 -16.96
N ALA A 83 -8.85 5.79 -17.89
CA ALA A 83 -8.51 5.44 -19.27
C ALA A 83 -7.69 6.55 -19.92
N GLY A 84 -7.00 6.25 -21.02
CA GLY A 84 -6.34 7.25 -21.84
C GLY A 84 -7.31 8.38 -22.21
N ASP A 85 -6.81 9.61 -22.27
CA ASP A 85 -7.61 10.80 -22.58
C ASP A 85 -8.83 11.04 -21.66
N TYR A 86 -8.85 10.38 -20.50
CA TYR A 86 -9.91 10.52 -19.49
C TYR A 86 -11.34 10.21 -20.00
N PHE A 87 -11.51 9.22 -20.86
CA PHE A 87 -12.84 8.75 -21.25
C PHE A 87 -13.58 8.05 -20.10
N ASP A 88 -12.83 7.39 -19.20
CA ASP A 88 -13.36 6.66 -18.06
C ASP A 88 -12.63 7.01 -16.78
N ARG A 89 -13.37 7.10 -15.69
CA ARG A 89 -12.86 7.22 -14.33
C ARG A 89 -13.37 6.06 -13.51
N TRP A 90 -12.50 5.48 -12.74
CA TRP A 90 -12.80 4.37 -11.85
C TRP A 90 -12.25 4.62 -10.45
N PHE A 91 -12.94 4.09 -9.49
CA PHE A 91 -12.37 3.79 -8.18
C PHE A 91 -12.96 2.47 -7.69
N ILE A 92 -12.10 1.52 -7.31
CA ILE A 92 -12.49 0.32 -6.59
C ILE A 92 -11.81 0.42 -5.24
N GLY A 93 -12.63 0.57 -4.20
CA GLY A 93 -12.18 0.64 -2.82
C GLY A 93 -12.90 -0.39 -1.96
N TYR A 94 -12.26 -0.81 -0.89
CA TYR A 94 -12.82 -1.77 0.05
C TYR A 94 -12.38 -1.45 1.48
N THR A 95 -13.18 -1.94 2.39
CA THR A 95 -12.95 -1.97 3.83
C THR A 95 -12.91 -3.43 4.27
N PRO A 96 -12.61 -3.75 5.53
CA PRO A 96 -12.78 -5.11 6.05
C PRO A 96 -14.20 -5.68 5.92
N TYR A 97 -15.21 -4.82 5.66
CA TYR A 97 -16.63 -5.20 5.60
C TYR A 97 -17.16 -5.33 4.17
N TYR A 98 -16.83 -4.41 3.27
CA TYR A 98 -17.46 -4.27 1.96
C TYR A 98 -16.49 -3.84 0.87
N ILE A 99 -16.80 -4.25 -0.36
CA ILE A 99 -16.12 -3.81 -1.58
C ILE A 99 -17.09 -3.02 -2.43
N CYS A 100 -16.69 -1.82 -2.86
CA CYS A 100 -17.47 -1.00 -3.78
C CYS A 100 -16.61 -0.56 -4.96
N GLY A 101 -17.12 -0.76 -6.17
CA GLY A 101 -16.54 -0.24 -7.39
C GLY A 101 -17.44 0.82 -8.00
N VAL A 102 -16.89 1.97 -8.30
CA VAL A 102 -17.59 3.09 -8.96
C VAL A 102 -16.93 3.37 -10.30
N TRP A 103 -17.75 3.47 -11.31
CA TRP A 103 -17.39 3.93 -12.64
C TRP A 103 -18.12 5.22 -12.99
N TYR A 104 -17.39 6.12 -13.62
CA TYR A 104 -17.94 7.37 -14.17
C TYR A 104 -17.44 7.55 -15.59
N GLY A 105 -18.38 7.63 -16.54
CA GLY A 105 -18.08 7.71 -17.96
C GLY A 105 -19.35 7.90 -18.77
N TYR A 106 -19.20 7.87 -20.08
CA TYR A 106 -20.31 7.95 -21.02
C TYR A 106 -20.50 6.61 -21.74
N GLU A 107 -21.73 6.28 -22.12
CA GLU A 107 -22.04 5.08 -22.90
C GLU A 107 -21.24 5.03 -24.20
N TYR A 108 -21.14 6.16 -24.88
CA TYR A 108 -20.26 6.34 -26.04
C TYR A 108 -19.00 7.11 -25.57
N PRO A 109 -17.80 6.66 -25.93
CA PRO A 109 -16.56 7.29 -25.49
C PRO A 109 -16.53 8.79 -25.75
N LYS A 110 -16.43 9.59 -24.69
CA LYS A 110 -16.35 11.04 -24.73
C LYS A 110 -15.41 11.51 -23.62
N HIS A 111 -14.58 12.51 -23.93
CA HIS A 111 -13.71 13.12 -22.92
C HIS A 111 -14.51 13.64 -21.73
N ILE A 112 -14.07 13.28 -20.54
CA ILE A 112 -14.53 13.87 -19.29
C ILE A 112 -13.68 15.11 -19.05
N THR A 113 -14.21 16.28 -19.41
CA THR A 113 -13.56 17.59 -19.24
C THR A 113 -14.01 18.25 -17.94
N ASP A 114 -13.24 19.23 -17.49
CA ASP A 114 -13.58 20.16 -16.40
C ASP A 114 -13.80 19.51 -15.01
N ILE A 115 -13.23 18.31 -14.78
CA ILE A 115 -13.27 17.63 -13.49
C ILE A 115 -11.87 17.54 -12.90
N ALA A 116 -11.58 18.40 -11.92
CA ALA A 116 -10.28 18.48 -11.26
C ALA A 116 -9.96 17.22 -10.41
N THR A 117 -11.00 16.59 -9.83
CA THR A 117 -10.87 15.40 -8.98
C THR A 117 -11.68 14.24 -9.53
N ASN A 118 -11.24 13.00 -9.28
CA ASN A 118 -11.98 11.81 -9.71
C ASN A 118 -13.37 11.76 -9.02
N PRO A 119 -14.50 11.90 -9.79
CA PRO A 119 -15.85 11.96 -9.20
C PRO A 119 -16.25 10.63 -8.54
N CYS A 120 -15.62 9.51 -8.94
CA CYS A 120 -15.88 8.21 -8.33
C CYS A 120 -15.59 8.20 -6.83
N LEU A 121 -14.64 9.02 -6.36
CA LEU A 121 -14.27 9.10 -4.94
C LEU A 121 -15.43 9.63 -4.10
N LYS A 122 -16.08 10.72 -4.55
CA LYS A 122 -17.23 11.32 -3.84
C LYS A 122 -18.43 10.36 -3.80
N VAL A 123 -18.69 9.64 -4.90
CA VAL A 123 -19.78 8.66 -4.95
C VAL A 123 -19.47 7.49 -4.01
N TRP A 124 -18.23 7.02 -4.02
CA TRP A 124 -17.77 5.96 -3.15
C TRP A 124 -17.90 6.34 -1.67
N ASP A 125 -17.42 7.53 -1.27
CA ASP A 125 -17.56 8.06 0.10
C ASP A 125 -19.02 8.10 0.55
N ALA A 126 -19.92 8.60 -0.30
CA ALA A 126 -21.33 8.70 0.03
C ALA A 126 -22.00 7.33 0.22
N VAL A 127 -21.71 6.38 -0.67
CA VAL A 127 -22.28 5.02 -0.60
C VAL A 127 -21.71 4.27 0.60
N MET A 128 -20.39 4.21 0.70
CA MET A 128 -19.71 3.47 1.76
C MET A 128 -19.98 4.07 3.14
N GLY A 129 -20.02 5.41 3.23
CA GLY A 129 -20.37 6.07 4.48
C GLY A 129 -21.75 5.67 4.98
N LYS A 130 -22.74 5.59 4.08
CA LYS A 130 -24.10 5.21 4.46
C LYS A 130 -24.22 3.74 4.91
N ILE A 131 -23.54 2.81 4.23
CA ILE A 131 -23.62 1.38 4.57
C ILE A 131 -22.75 0.98 5.76
N HIS A 132 -21.86 1.87 6.23
CA HIS A 132 -21.01 1.64 7.40
C HIS A 132 -21.46 2.38 8.66
N GLU A 133 -22.59 3.10 8.63
CA GLU A 133 -23.04 3.90 9.78
C GLU A 133 -23.21 3.08 11.07
N ASP A 134 -23.52 1.79 10.95
CA ASP A 134 -23.65 0.85 12.06
C ASP A 134 -22.36 0.05 12.36
N LYS A 135 -21.30 0.23 11.56
CA LYS A 135 -20.03 -0.51 11.69
C LYS A 135 -18.93 0.25 12.42
N VAL A 136 -19.15 1.53 12.75
CA VAL A 136 -18.23 2.28 13.61
C VAL A 136 -18.19 1.66 15.01
N ILE A 137 -16.99 1.58 15.58
CA ILE A 137 -16.74 0.90 16.87
C ILE A 137 -17.70 1.34 17.99
N SER A 138 -18.07 2.64 18.01
CA SER A 138 -19.00 3.20 18.99
C SER A 138 -20.47 2.78 18.82
N LYS A 139 -20.80 2.13 17.70
CA LYS A 139 -22.18 1.70 17.36
C LYS A 139 -22.31 0.19 17.23
N LEU A 140 -21.22 -0.56 17.40
CA LEU A 140 -21.25 -2.02 17.36
C LEU A 140 -22.14 -2.56 18.50
N ARG A 141 -22.91 -3.59 18.19
CA ARG A 141 -23.75 -4.28 19.18
C ARG A 141 -22.90 -5.17 20.07
N PRO A 142 -23.35 -5.51 21.28
CA PRO A 142 -22.66 -6.48 22.11
C PRO A 142 -22.44 -7.81 21.37
N GLY A 143 -21.17 -8.22 21.24
CA GLY A 143 -20.79 -9.43 20.51
C GLY A 143 -20.46 -9.24 19.03
N GLU A 144 -20.61 -8.04 18.47
CA GLU A 144 -20.03 -7.69 17.17
C GLU A 144 -18.58 -7.26 17.36
N GLU A 145 -17.69 -7.77 16.52
CA GLU A 145 -16.27 -7.38 16.49
C GLU A 145 -16.06 -6.26 15.50
N PHE A 146 -15.17 -5.32 15.87
CA PHE A 146 -14.64 -4.36 14.93
C PHE A 146 -13.62 -5.09 14.03
N LEU A 147 -13.81 -4.99 12.71
CA LEU A 147 -12.96 -5.67 11.75
C LEU A 147 -11.85 -4.74 11.25
N GLU A 148 -10.65 -5.25 11.27
CA GLU A 148 -9.46 -4.67 10.62
C GLU A 148 -9.05 -5.55 9.43
N PHE A 149 -8.18 -5.03 8.56
CA PHE A 149 -7.63 -5.87 7.50
C PHE A 149 -6.76 -6.97 8.08
N ASN A 150 -6.98 -8.20 7.59
CA ASN A 150 -6.17 -9.33 8.00
C ASN A 150 -4.74 -9.20 7.49
N VAL A 151 -3.79 -9.31 8.40
CA VAL A 151 -2.35 -9.38 8.10
C VAL A 151 -1.89 -10.81 8.33
N SER A 152 -1.38 -11.46 7.30
CA SER A 152 -0.88 -12.82 7.40
C SER A 152 0.20 -12.93 8.50
N SER A 153 0.04 -13.92 9.37
CA SER A 153 1.01 -14.24 10.41
C SER A 153 2.37 -14.70 9.86
N ASN A 154 2.44 -14.98 8.56
CA ASN A 154 3.66 -15.34 7.84
C ASN A 154 4.41 -14.13 7.27
N LEU A 155 4.00 -12.91 7.64
CA LEU A 155 4.73 -11.68 7.33
C LEU A 155 5.54 -11.22 8.54
N VAL A 156 6.70 -10.63 8.26
CA VAL A 156 7.58 -10.02 9.26
C VAL A 156 8.04 -8.65 8.80
N GLN A 157 8.27 -7.77 9.76
CA GLN A 157 8.87 -6.47 9.48
C GLN A 157 10.40 -6.57 9.53
N CYS A 158 11.05 -5.92 8.59
CA CYS A 158 12.50 -5.79 8.56
C CYS A 158 12.88 -4.38 8.15
N THR A 159 13.91 -3.81 8.79
CA THR A 159 14.46 -2.51 8.43
C THR A 159 15.64 -2.70 7.50
N PHE A 160 15.53 -2.15 6.32
CA PHE A 160 16.50 -2.29 5.23
C PHE A 160 16.96 -0.93 4.70
N CYS A 161 18.03 -0.95 3.94
CA CYS A 161 18.54 0.24 3.25
C CYS A 161 17.88 0.39 1.88
N LYS A 162 17.29 1.55 1.60
CA LYS A 162 16.64 1.87 0.29
C LYS A 162 17.58 1.74 -0.92
N ASP A 163 18.89 1.96 -0.72
CA ASP A 163 19.83 1.99 -1.82
C ASP A 163 20.45 0.62 -2.15
N SER A 164 20.56 -0.27 -1.16
CA SER A 164 21.11 -1.62 -1.37
C SER A 164 20.07 -2.73 -1.34
N GLY A 165 18.91 -2.49 -0.71
CA GLY A 165 17.93 -3.54 -0.42
C GLY A 165 18.34 -4.50 0.70
N LEU A 166 19.54 -4.33 1.30
CA LEU A 166 20.08 -5.15 2.38
C LEU A 166 19.71 -4.58 3.76
N LEU A 167 19.95 -5.33 4.83
CA LEU A 167 19.75 -4.86 6.20
C LEU A 167 20.48 -3.53 6.43
N MET A 168 19.82 -2.59 7.09
CA MET A 168 20.40 -1.28 7.35
C MET A 168 21.60 -1.36 8.29
N THR A 169 22.53 -0.42 8.13
CA THR A 169 23.61 -0.10 9.07
C THR A 169 23.43 1.32 9.60
N ASP A 170 24.19 1.72 10.61
CA ASP A 170 24.13 3.12 11.09
C ASP A 170 24.55 4.11 10.01
N ALA A 171 25.45 3.74 9.11
CA ALA A 171 25.81 4.54 7.97
C ALA A 171 24.60 4.92 7.09
N CYS A 172 23.60 4.04 6.98
CA CYS A 172 22.39 4.32 6.18
C CYS A 172 21.54 5.46 6.76
N LYS A 173 21.63 5.72 8.07
CA LYS A 173 20.90 6.80 8.75
C LYS A 173 21.57 8.16 8.57
N LEU A 174 22.88 8.15 8.37
CA LEU A 174 23.73 9.33 8.32
C LEU A 174 24.08 9.78 6.89
N ASP A 175 23.39 9.26 5.88
CA ASP A 175 23.58 9.67 4.49
C ASP A 175 23.20 11.15 4.31
N GLY A 176 24.04 11.91 3.60
CA GLY A 176 23.83 13.33 3.35
C GLY A 176 22.53 13.67 2.58
N ARG A 177 21.91 12.71 1.93
CA ARG A 177 20.60 12.83 1.29
C ARG A 177 19.43 12.59 2.27
N GLY A 178 19.71 12.32 3.54
CA GLY A 178 18.77 11.96 4.59
C GLY A 178 18.75 10.46 4.90
N ASN A 179 18.01 10.09 5.93
CA ASN A 179 17.92 8.70 6.39
C ASN A 179 17.47 7.76 5.26
N ARG A 180 18.31 6.77 4.95
CA ARG A 180 18.08 5.75 3.92
C ARG A 180 17.57 4.42 4.49
N ALA A 181 17.35 4.33 5.80
CA ALA A 181 16.71 3.17 6.42
C ALA A 181 15.19 3.25 6.26
N GLU A 182 14.58 2.14 5.85
CA GLU A 182 13.13 2.00 5.71
C GLU A 182 12.69 0.66 6.30
N THR A 183 11.53 0.65 6.94
CA THR A 183 10.93 -0.60 7.44
C THR A 183 9.85 -1.07 6.46
N GLY A 184 9.95 -2.31 6.03
CA GLY A 184 9.00 -2.94 5.13
C GLY A 184 8.58 -4.32 5.61
N TRP A 185 7.58 -4.89 4.94
CA TRP A 185 7.06 -6.22 5.22
C TRP A 185 7.63 -7.24 4.23
N PHE A 186 7.99 -8.41 4.75
CA PHE A 186 8.56 -9.51 3.99
C PHE A 186 7.83 -10.81 4.35
N VAL A 187 7.74 -11.73 3.42
CA VAL A 187 7.35 -13.10 3.74
C VAL A 187 8.49 -13.75 4.52
N LYS A 188 8.18 -14.42 5.63
CA LYS A 188 9.19 -15.09 6.47
C LYS A 188 10.13 -15.94 5.63
N GLY A 189 11.44 -15.72 5.79
CA GLY A 189 12.50 -16.40 5.05
C GLY A 189 12.89 -15.70 3.73
N THR A 190 12.26 -14.57 3.39
CA THR A 190 12.64 -13.73 2.22
C THR A 190 13.24 -12.39 2.63
N GLU A 191 13.42 -12.14 3.92
CA GLU A 191 14.05 -10.94 4.43
C GLU A 191 15.50 -10.83 3.94
N PRO A 192 16.02 -9.62 3.77
CA PRO A 192 17.44 -9.42 3.50
C PRO A 192 18.31 -10.06 4.59
N ILE A 193 19.30 -10.85 4.21
CA ILE A 193 20.20 -11.57 5.12
C ILE A 193 21.58 -10.94 5.29
N GLY A 194 21.95 -10.00 4.39
CA GLY A 194 23.22 -9.27 4.44
C GLY A 194 23.04 -7.83 4.87
N TYR A 195 24.06 -7.20 5.42
CA TYR A 195 24.04 -5.79 5.75
C TYR A 195 24.44 -4.90 4.58
N CYS A 196 23.96 -3.66 4.59
CA CYS A 196 24.27 -2.67 3.57
C CYS A 196 25.78 -2.50 3.39
N ASP A 197 26.24 -2.73 2.18
CA ASP A 197 27.62 -2.59 1.75
C ASP A 197 27.90 -1.30 0.96
N LYS A 198 26.84 -0.55 0.65
CA LYS A 198 26.93 0.70 -0.11
C LYS A 198 27.27 1.92 0.76
N HIS A 199 26.74 1.99 2.00
CA HIS A 199 27.03 3.10 2.90
C HIS A 199 28.21 2.77 3.78
N VAL A 200 29.16 3.67 3.86
CA VAL A 200 30.37 3.55 4.68
C VAL A 200 30.52 4.78 5.54
N LEU A 201 30.71 4.59 6.84
CA LEU A 201 31.13 5.67 7.73
C LEU A 201 32.60 5.95 7.51
N VAL A 202 32.90 7.23 7.31
CA VAL A 202 34.26 7.74 7.19
C VAL A 202 34.44 8.96 8.08
N ASP A 203 35.63 9.14 8.59
CA ASP A 203 36.05 10.40 9.21
C ASP A 203 36.25 11.41 8.10
N TYR A 204 35.60 12.56 8.22
CA TYR A 204 35.53 13.59 7.21
C TYR A 204 35.96 14.91 7.80
N ASP A 205 36.93 15.59 7.15
CA ASP A 205 37.33 16.95 7.53
C ASP A 205 36.34 17.95 6.91
N SER A 206 35.54 18.56 7.79
CA SER A 206 34.48 19.49 7.40
C SER A 206 35.00 20.83 6.85
N VAL A 207 36.24 21.15 7.12
CA VAL A 207 36.90 22.39 6.62
C VAL A 207 37.51 22.17 5.24
N GLU A 208 38.24 21.06 5.07
CA GLU A 208 38.85 20.70 3.78
C GLU A 208 37.86 20.09 2.79
N GLY A 209 36.73 19.61 3.27
CA GLY A 209 35.71 18.96 2.42
C GLY A 209 36.14 17.60 1.86
N ALA A 210 36.97 16.85 2.59
CA ALA A 210 37.58 15.60 2.15
C ALA A 210 37.56 14.53 3.25
N ILE A 211 37.85 13.26 2.88
CA ILE A 211 38.09 12.21 3.87
C ILE A 211 39.29 12.61 4.72
N ALA A 212 39.13 12.54 6.04
CA ALA A 212 40.16 12.96 6.98
C ALA A 212 41.41 12.09 6.86
N CYS A 213 42.57 12.72 7.00
CA CYS A 213 43.88 12.10 7.03
C CYS A 213 44.51 12.24 8.42
N GLU A 214 45.66 11.59 8.64
CA GLU A 214 46.41 11.64 9.90
C GLU A 214 46.87 13.04 10.34
N TRP A 215 46.85 13.99 9.42
CA TRP A 215 47.28 15.39 9.64
C TRP A 215 46.11 16.36 9.87
N CYS A 216 44.84 15.85 9.75
CA CYS A 216 43.68 16.72 9.94
C CYS A 216 43.48 17.04 11.42
N PRO A 217 43.21 18.32 11.79
CA PRO A 217 42.92 18.69 13.17
C PRO A 217 41.68 17.95 13.70
N PRO A 218 41.75 17.31 14.89
CA PRO A 218 40.64 16.52 15.44
C PRO A 218 39.31 17.29 15.57
N GLU A 219 39.39 18.60 15.81
CA GLU A 219 38.25 19.49 15.94
C GLU A 219 37.45 19.68 14.63
N ASN A 220 38.10 19.41 13.50
CA ASN A 220 37.48 19.50 12.17
C ASN A 220 36.88 18.16 11.71
N ILE A 221 37.19 17.07 12.43
CA ILE A 221 36.79 15.72 12.02
C ILE A 221 35.36 15.39 12.49
N THR A 222 34.51 15.02 11.55
CA THR A 222 33.15 14.54 11.80
C THR A 222 32.96 13.22 11.09
N GLN A 223 32.09 12.35 11.64
CA GLN A 223 31.67 11.13 10.95
C GLN A 223 30.56 11.45 9.97
N VAL A 224 30.75 11.06 8.72
CA VAL A 224 29.74 11.16 7.66
C VAL A 224 29.60 9.81 6.95
N ALA A 225 28.42 9.57 6.42
CA ALA A 225 28.20 8.41 5.58
C ALA A 225 28.41 8.77 4.11
N LEU A 226 29.29 8.06 3.45
CA LEU A 226 29.49 8.16 2.01
C LEU A 226 28.94 6.91 1.32
N VAL A 227 28.52 7.09 0.07
CA VAL A 227 28.03 6.00 -0.78
C VAL A 227 29.19 5.49 -1.64
N LYS A 228 29.48 4.18 -1.55
CA LYS A 228 30.39 3.54 -2.50
C LYS A 228 29.77 3.57 -3.89
N VAL A 229 30.49 4.13 -4.85
CA VAL A 229 30.11 4.15 -6.25
C VAL A 229 31.06 3.23 -7.01
N ASP A 230 30.52 2.19 -7.65
CA ASP A 230 31.29 1.36 -8.56
C ASP A 230 31.61 2.18 -9.81
N ARG A 231 32.85 2.66 -9.91
CA ARG A 231 33.31 3.38 -11.09
C ARG A 231 33.59 2.37 -12.21
N LYS A 232 32.82 2.43 -13.28
CA LYS A 232 33.02 1.62 -14.48
C LYS A 232 34.19 2.11 -15.35
N PHE A 233 34.73 3.30 -15.07
CA PHE A 233 35.84 3.87 -15.85
C PHE A 233 36.94 4.35 -14.90
N PRO A 234 38.24 4.05 -15.20
CA PRO A 234 39.35 4.62 -14.46
C PRO A 234 39.32 6.15 -14.62
N ILE A 235 39.65 6.87 -13.55
CA ILE A 235 39.93 8.31 -13.68
C ILE A 235 41.30 8.38 -14.34
N GLU A 236 41.38 8.89 -15.56
CA GLU A 236 42.64 9.43 -16.05
C GLU A 236 42.96 10.68 -15.22
N VAL A 237 43.96 10.56 -14.35
CA VAL A 237 44.51 11.69 -13.63
C VAL A 237 45.40 12.43 -14.66
N ALA A 238 44.94 13.59 -15.08
CA ALA A 238 45.75 14.50 -15.92
C ALA A 238 46.86 15.12 -15.13
#